data_96ba2ace3277c3773fd3986b98cf7702
#
_entry.id   96ba2ace3277c3773fd3986b98cf7702
#
_cell.length_a   1.000
_cell.length_b   1.000
_cell.length_c   1.000
_cell.angle_alpha   90.00
_cell.angle_beta   90.00
_cell.angle_gamma   90.00
#
_symmetry.space_group_name_H-M   'P 1'
#
loop_
_entity.id
_entity.type
_entity.pdbx_description
1 polymer ?
#
loop_
_entity_poly.entity_id
_entity_poly.type
_entity_poly.pdbx_seq_one_letter_code
_entity_poly.pdbx_strand_id
1 'polypeptide(L)'
;MGEFEAIGDAVTGSMLARAVEPDAGEPGPDGHTHERCCLNCGILLTGPFCSACGQKSHIHRSLRAFAGDFIAGLMNFEGKFWRTLPMLAWRPGEMTRRYIAGERAKFISPVALYLFTVFAMFAVLNFTGALDADPETFKAELKEEIANDQRALAKLEAKRKDPATPKAELAGIDRKIANRKEDIADSQRIVIGQPLVVKDGNEEVPPWVEPLIKNATENPEMLSLKVQEAASKYSWLLIPLSVPFVWLLFPFSRRYRLYDHTVFVTYSLSFMMMLVIAAGLLVAGGWTALASFLFFVPPFHMYRHLKGAYELGRISALIRTTLLVSFAFAAAGMFIAAAFAIGMM
;
A
#
# COMPACT_ATOMS: atom_id res chain seq x y z
N MET A 1 54.56 -46.22 16.96
CA MET A 1 54.72 -44.76 16.94
C MET A 1 54.50 -44.16 15.54
N GLY A 2 54.45 -44.96 14.47
CA GLY A 2 54.29 -44.44 13.09
C GLY A 2 52.88 -44.00 12.63
N GLU A 3 51.81 -44.54 13.23
CA GLU A 3 50.43 -44.23 12.75
C GLU A 3 49.95 -42.83 13.16
N PHE A 4 50.37 -42.34 14.32
CA PHE A 4 50.02 -40.94 14.77
C PHE A 4 50.79 -39.87 14.01
N GLU A 5 52.01 -40.14 13.58
CA GLU A 5 52.80 -39.22 12.75
C GLU A 5 52.18 -39.14 11.33
N ALA A 6 51.80 -40.29 10.74
CA ALA A 6 51.15 -40.33 9.42
C ALA A 6 49.82 -39.59 9.42
N ILE A 7 49.01 -39.68 10.48
CA ILE A 7 47.76 -38.91 10.63
C ILE A 7 48.04 -37.42 10.79
N GLY A 8 49.07 -37.05 11.58
CA GLY A 8 49.52 -35.67 11.74
C GLY A 8 49.94 -35.01 10.42
N ASP A 9 50.77 -35.72 9.65
CA ASP A 9 51.23 -35.26 8.33
C ASP A 9 50.09 -35.19 7.30
N ALA A 10 49.15 -36.14 7.32
CA ALA A 10 47.97 -36.10 6.45
C ALA A 10 47.06 -34.94 6.79
N VAL A 11 46.87 -34.63 8.09
CA VAL A 11 46.06 -33.48 8.53
C VAL A 11 46.74 -32.19 8.19
N THR A 12 48.05 -32.07 8.44
CA THR A 12 48.86 -30.87 8.13
C THR A 12 48.93 -30.67 6.61
N GLY A 13 49.14 -31.74 5.84
CA GLY A 13 49.16 -31.73 4.38
C GLY A 13 47.81 -31.29 3.78
N SER A 14 46.69 -31.78 4.34
CA SER A 14 45.36 -31.38 3.90
C SER A 14 45.02 -29.93 4.24
N MET A 15 45.51 -29.42 5.41
CA MET A 15 45.35 -28.00 5.77
C MET A 15 46.17 -27.08 4.89
N LEU A 16 47.44 -27.53 4.55
CA LEU A 16 48.30 -26.80 3.64
C LEU A 16 47.73 -26.79 2.20
N ALA A 17 47.21 -27.91 1.74
CA ALA A 17 46.56 -28.03 0.45
C ALA A 17 45.34 -27.12 0.35
N ARG A 18 44.51 -27.04 1.39
CA ARG A 18 43.38 -26.12 1.47
C ARG A 18 43.79 -24.66 1.50
N ALA A 19 44.96 -24.32 2.06
CA ALA A 19 45.49 -22.96 2.06
C ALA A 19 46.05 -22.56 0.68
N VAL A 20 46.42 -23.51 -0.16
CA VAL A 20 47.00 -23.28 -1.51
C VAL A 20 45.94 -23.39 -2.61
N GLU A 21 45.01 -24.33 -2.50
CA GLU A 21 43.90 -24.50 -3.43
C GLU A 21 42.58 -24.67 -2.64
N PRO A 22 41.86 -23.57 -2.34
CA PRO A 22 40.57 -23.68 -1.69
C PRO A 22 39.59 -24.47 -2.55
N ASP A 23 38.78 -25.31 -1.92
CA ASP A 23 37.73 -26.11 -2.60
C ASP A 23 36.73 -25.15 -3.31
N ALA A 24 36.11 -25.66 -4.41
CA ALA A 24 35.12 -24.91 -5.17
C ALA A 24 34.02 -24.35 -4.26
N GLY A 25 33.89 -23.02 -4.22
CA GLY A 25 32.96 -22.28 -3.35
C GLY A 25 33.50 -21.96 -1.95
N GLU A 26 34.77 -22.28 -1.60
CA GLU A 26 35.41 -21.76 -0.39
C GLU A 26 36.00 -20.36 -0.64
N PRO A 27 35.78 -19.40 0.28
CA PRO A 27 36.36 -18.08 0.14
C PRO A 27 37.86 -18.10 0.44
N GLY A 28 38.65 -17.42 -0.41
CA GLY A 28 40.07 -17.17 -0.15
C GLY A 28 40.30 -16.24 1.07
N PRO A 29 41.56 -15.92 1.40
CA PRO A 29 41.92 -15.00 2.50
C PRO A 29 41.30 -13.61 2.37
N ASP A 30 40.92 -13.22 1.15
CA ASP A 30 40.23 -11.98 0.79
C ASP A 30 38.69 -12.05 0.97
N GLY A 31 38.18 -13.20 1.38
CA GLY A 31 36.74 -13.45 1.56
C GLY A 31 35.94 -13.65 0.27
N HIS A 32 36.63 -13.76 -0.89
CA HIS A 32 36.05 -14.00 -2.20
C HIS A 32 36.29 -15.41 -2.68
N THR A 33 35.34 -15.95 -3.46
CA THR A 33 35.58 -17.19 -4.21
C THR A 33 36.21 -16.84 -5.58
N HIS A 34 37.21 -17.62 -6.01
CA HIS A 34 37.93 -17.44 -7.27
C HIS A 34 37.65 -18.58 -8.23
N GLU A 35 36.41 -18.66 -8.73
CA GLU A 35 35.94 -19.75 -9.56
C GLU A 35 36.24 -19.51 -11.03
N ARG A 36 36.73 -20.53 -11.74
CA ARG A 36 36.83 -20.52 -13.20
C ARG A 36 35.50 -20.85 -13.88
N CYS A 37 34.67 -21.64 -13.24
CA CYS A 37 33.36 -22.05 -13.73
C CYS A 37 32.25 -21.53 -12.82
N CYS A 38 31.12 -21.21 -13.40
CA CYS A 38 29.95 -20.74 -12.66
C CYS A 38 29.45 -21.80 -11.67
N LEU A 39 29.39 -21.50 -10.39
CA LEU A 39 28.90 -22.41 -9.33
C LEU A 39 27.44 -22.84 -9.52
N ASN A 40 26.67 -22.13 -10.32
CA ASN A 40 25.27 -22.46 -10.55
C ASN A 40 25.06 -23.35 -11.80
N CYS A 41 25.71 -23.05 -12.93
CA CYS A 41 25.46 -23.75 -14.19
C CYS A 41 26.70 -24.44 -14.79
N GLY A 42 27.86 -24.36 -14.16
CA GLY A 42 29.09 -25.05 -14.58
C GLY A 42 29.81 -24.45 -15.80
N ILE A 43 29.29 -23.41 -16.43
CA ILE A 43 29.87 -22.78 -17.61
C ILE A 43 31.08 -21.93 -17.23
N LEU A 44 32.10 -21.91 -18.08
CA LEU A 44 33.31 -21.12 -17.91
C LEU A 44 32.98 -19.62 -17.79
N LEU A 45 33.51 -18.98 -16.75
CA LEU A 45 33.31 -17.57 -16.52
C LEU A 45 34.29 -16.74 -17.36
N THR A 46 33.77 -15.83 -18.17
CA THR A 46 34.54 -14.94 -19.04
C THR A 46 34.46 -13.47 -18.60
N GLY A 47 33.76 -13.19 -17.50
CA GLY A 47 33.55 -11.84 -16.98
C GLY A 47 32.98 -11.81 -15.56
N PRO A 48 32.58 -10.65 -15.05
CA PRO A 48 32.08 -10.49 -13.69
C PRO A 48 30.71 -11.15 -13.46
N PHE A 49 30.04 -11.59 -14.53
CA PHE A 49 28.78 -12.32 -14.49
C PHE A 49 28.82 -13.50 -15.47
N CYS A 50 28.17 -14.60 -15.11
CA CYS A 50 27.99 -15.72 -16.00
C CYS A 50 27.11 -15.34 -17.20
N SER A 51 27.61 -15.58 -18.42
CA SER A 51 26.90 -15.27 -19.68
C SER A 51 25.63 -16.10 -19.89
N ALA A 52 25.53 -17.28 -19.26
CA ALA A 52 24.40 -18.19 -19.43
C ALA A 52 23.30 -17.99 -18.37
N CYS A 53 23.66 -17.81 -17.09
CA CYS A 53 22.67 -17.73 -16.01
C CYS A 53 22.65 -16.37 -15.28
N GLY A 54 23.56 -15.45 -15.60
CA GLY A 54 23.59 -14.11 -15.01
C GLY A 54 24.14 -14.05 -13.57
N GLN A 55 24.60 -15.19 -12.99
CA GLN A 55 25.16 -15.20 -11.63
C GLN A 55 26.50 -14.46 -11.59
N LYS A 56 26.74 -13.71 -10.50
CA LYS A 56 28.06 -13.10 -10.22
C LYS A 56 29.15 -14.18 -10.16
N SER A 57 30.30 -13.90 -10.76
CA SER A 57 31.42 -14.84 -10.78
C SER A 57 32.07 -15.04 -9.42
N HIS A 58 32.09 -14.01 -8.59
CA HIS A 58 32.67 -14.07 -7.25
C HIS A 58 31.56 -13.95 -6.20
N ILE A 59 31.48 -14.91 -5.29
CA ILE A 59 30.49 -14.98 -4.24
C ILE A 59 31.19 -14.73 -2.91
N HIS A 60 30.64 -13.86 -2.12
CA HIS A 60 31.11 -13.58 -0.76
C HIS A 60 30.43 -14.50 0.25
N ARG A 61 31.17 -15.04 1.22
CA ARG A 61 30.62 -15.88 2.31
C ARG A 61 30.85 -15.28 3.70
N SER A 62 31.05 -13.97 3.80
CA SER A 62 31.17 -13.30 5.09
C SER A 62 29.92 -12.49 5.42
N LEU A 63 29.58 -12.36 6.71
CA LEU A 63 28.45 -11.53 7.17
C LEU A 63 28.65 -10.05 6.78
N ARG A 64 29.88 -9.58 6.74
CA ARG A 64 30.21 -8.21 6.30
C ARG A 64 29.97 -8.04 4.80
N ALA A 65 30.31 -9.04 4.00
CA ALA A 65 30.04 -9.06 2.58
C ALA A 65 28.55 -9.23 2.29
N PHE A 66 27.82 -10.04 3.08
CA PHE A 66 26.36 -10.13 3.02
C PHE A 66 25.68 -8.78 3.27
N ALA A 67 26.12 -8.03 4.28
CA ALA A 67 25.65 -6.66 4.51
C ALA A 67 26.02 -5.72 3.35
N GLY A 68 27.22 -5.85 2.77
CA GLY A 68 27.63 -5.13 1.58
C GLY A 68 26.81 -5.48 0.34
N ASP A 69 26.54 -6.78 0.10
CA ASP A 69 25.70 -7.24 -1.00
C ASP A 69 24.22 -6.86 -0.81
N PHE A 70 23.74 -6.81 0.43
CA PHE A 70 22.42 -6.28 0.77
C PHE A 70 22.33 -4.78 0.45
N ILE A 71 23.30 -3.99 0.89
CA ILE A 71 23.38 -2.55 0.58
C ILE A 71 23.60 -2.33 -0.92
N ALA A 72 24.47 -3.10 -1.57
CA ALA A 72 24.64 -3.04 -3.02
C ALA A 72 23.40 -3.48 -3.79
N GLY A 73 22.63 -4.44 -3.27
CA GLY A 73 21.31 -4.83 -3.76
C GLY A 73 20.30 -3.70 -3.63
N LEU A 74 20.31 -3.00 -2.51
CA LEU A 74 19.54 -1.77 -2.28
C LEU A 74 20.00 -0.64 -3.23
N MET A 75 21.30 -0.49 -3.47
CA MET A 75 21.88 0.53 -4.36
C MET A 75 21.67 0.19 -5.85
N ASN A 76 21.67 -1.09 -6.25
CA ASN A 76 21.21 -1.50 -7.58
C ASN A 76 19.70 -1.29 -7.76
N PHE A 77 18.95 -1.26 -6.65
CA PHE A 77 17.59 -0.76 -6.59
C PHE A 77 17.56 0.76 -6.87
N GLU A 78 18.59 1.53 -6.46
CA GLU A 78 18.69 2.96 -6.67
C GLU A 78 18.62 3.36 -8.15
N GLY A 79 19.37 2.74 -9.03
CA GLY A 79 19.34 3.09 -10.45
C GLY A 79 17.96 2.90 -11.10
N LYS A 80 17.23 1.86 -10.70
CA LYS A 80 15.86 1.60 -11.15
C LYS A 80 14.86 2.49 -10.41
N PHE A 81 15.10 2.78 -9.13
CA PHE A 81 14.25 3.60 -8.28
C PHE A 81 14.17 5.04 -8.81
N TRP A 82 15.31 5.68 -9.02
CA TRP A 82 15.40 7.05 -9.55
C TRP A 82 14.83 7.19 -10.97
N ARG A 83 14.69 6.10 -11.70
CA ARG A 83 14.02 6.08 -13.01
C ARG A 83 12.53 5.78 -12.89
N THR A 84 12.15 4.84 -12.02
CA THR A 84 10.76 4.38 -11.89
C THR A 84 9.88 5.44 -11.24
N LEU A 85 10.30 6.04 -10.12
CA LEU A 85 9.48 6.98 -9.36
C LEU A 85 9.11 8.25 -10.14
N PRO A 86 10.04 8.95 -10.80
CA PRO A 86 9.67 10.11 -11.61
C PRO A 86 8.76 9.75 -12.79
N MET A 87 8.99 8.60 -13.44
CA MET A 87 8.12 8.16 -14.50
C MET A 87 6.74 7.76 -14.01
N LEU A 88 6.65 7.11 -12.85
CA LEU A 88 5.38 6.76 -12.22
C LEU A 88 4.59 8.01 -11.86
N ALA A 89 5.25 9.06 -11.36
CA ALA A 89 4.60 10.31 -11.00
C ALA A 89 4.15 11.12 -12.23
N TRP A 90 5.04 11.30 -13.23
CA TRP A 90 4.77 12.21 -14.34
C TRP A 90 4.26 11.56 -15.62
N ARG A 91 4.67 10.31 -15.92
CA ARG A 91 4.30 9.57 -17.13
C ARG A 91 3.91 8.11 -16.83
N PRO A 92 2.95 7.88 -15.89
CA PRO A 92 2.65 6.54 -15.39
C PRO A 92 2.20 5.58 -16.49
N GLY A 93 1.39 6.06 -17.43
CA GLY A 93 0.89 5.23 -18.51
C GLY A 93 1.97 4.80 -19.50
N GLU A 94 2.92 5.67 -19.82
CA GLU A 94 4.06 5.33 -20.68
C GLU A 94 4.93 4.28 -19.98
N MET A 95 5.24 4.47 -18.69
CA MET A 95 6.04 3.52 -17.91
C MET A 95 5.40 2.14 -17.89
N THR A 96 4.10 2.07 -17.57
CA THR A 96 3.33 0.81 -17.53
C THR A 96 3.36 0.11 -18.89
N ARG A 97 3.13 0.84 -19.97
CA ARG A 97 3.16 0.27 -21.33
C ARG A 97 4.54 -0.26 -21.70
N ARG A 98 5.61 0.48 -21.40
CA ARG A 98 6.99 0.04 -21.65
C ARG A 98 7.36 -1.21 -20.85
N TYR A 99 6.91 -1.29 -19.60
CA TYR A 99 7.11 -2.47 -18.76
C TYR A 99 6.39 -3.70 -19.33
N ILE A 100 5.13 -3.55 -19.77
CA ILE A 100 4.33 -4.60 -20.41
C ILE A 100 4.99 -5.02 -21.75
N ALA A 101 5.53 -4.09 -22.51
CA ALA A 101 6.24 -4.36 -23.76
C ALA A 101 7.59 -5.09 -23.59
N GLY A 102 8.04 -5.32 -22.34
CA GLY A 102 9.23 -6.14 -22.06
C GLY A 102 10.45 -5.37 -21.54
N GLU A 103 10.41 -4.03 -21.43
CA GLU A 103 11.52 -3.23 -20.88
C GLU A 103 11.64 -3.36 -19.34
N ARG A 104 11.57 -4.59 -18.84
CA ARG A 104 11.48 -4.87 -17.39
C ARG A 104 12.78 -4.57 -16.64
N ALA A 105 13.92 -4.72 -17.32
CA ALA A 105 15.23 -4.43 -16.71
C ALA A 105 15.42 -2.96 -16.31
N LYS A 106 14.68 -2.04 -16.94
CA LYS A 106 14.79 -0.60 -16.73
C LYS A 106 13.99 -0.10 -15.53
N PHE A 107 12.98 -0.86 -15.07
CA PHE A 107 12.03 -0.47 -14.05
C PHE A 107 12.02 -1.47 -12.90
N ILE A 108 11.53 -1.02 -11.75
CA ILE A 108 11.24 -1.91 -10.62
C ILE A 108 10.01 -2.74 -10.97
N SER A 109 10.04 -4.03 -10.59
CA SER A 109 8.86 -4.89 -10.71
C SER A 109 7.65 -4.27 -9.99
N PRO A 110 6.45 -4.28 -10.60
CA PRO A 110 5.25 -3.69 -9.99
C PRO A 110 4.99 -4.23 -8.59
N VAL A 111 5.07 -5.55 -8.41
CA VAL A 111 4.83 -6.21 -7.11
C VAL A 111 5.90 -5.82 -6.09
N ALA A 112 7.18 -5.77 -6.49
CA ALA A 112 8.26 -5.37 -5.58
C ALA A 112 8.10 -3.91 -5.14
N LEU A 113 7.72 -3.01 -6.06
CA LEU A 113 7.46 -1.61 -5.73
C LEU A 113 6.26 -1.48 -4.79
N TYR A 114 5.19 -2.23 -5.05
CA TYR A 114 4.00 -2.24 -4.21
C TYR A 114 4.31 -2.69 -2.78
N LEU A 115 4.96 -3.83 -2.62
CA LEU A 115 5.33 -4.35 -1.29
C LEU A 115 6.24 -3.37 -0.55
N PHE A 116 7.22 -2.78 -1.25
CA PHE A 116 8.09 -1.76 -0.66
C PHE A 116 7.30 -0.52 -0.20
N THR A 117 6.41 -0.01 -1.05
CA THR A 117 5.62 1.20 -0.71
C THR A 117 4.60 0.96 0.39
N VAL A 118 3.98 -0.25 0.44
CA VAL A 118 3.09 -0.63 1.55
C VAL A 118 3.87 -0.70 2.86
N PHE A 119 5.03 -1.38 2.87
CA PHE A 119 5.87 -1.46 4.07
C PHE A 119 6.32 -0.05 4.52
N ALA A 120 6.82 0.76 3.59
CA ALA A 120 7.24 2.13 3.88
C ALA A 120 6.06 2.99 4.39
N MET A 121 4.87 2.82 3.84
CA MET A 121 3.67 3.53 4.29
C MET A 121 3.35 3.22 5.76
N PHE A 122 3.27 1.95 6.12
CA PHE A 122 2.99 1.56 7.52
C PHE A 122 4.12 2.02 8.46
N ALA A 123 5.38 1.91 8.03
CA ALA A 123 6.51 2.39 8.82
C ALA A 123 6.43 3.90 9.08
N VAL A 124 6.12 4.70 8.05
CA VAL A 124 5.97 6.17 8.18
C VAL A 124 4.76 6.53 9.03
N LEU A 125 3.60 5.91 8.79
CA LEU A 125 2.38 6.19 9.55
C LEU A 125 2.54 5.82 11.04
N ASN A 126 3.21 4.70 11.33
CA ASN A 126 3.54 4.32 12.71
C ASN A 126 4.53 5.32 13.34
N PHE A 127 5.62 5.67 12.62
CA PHE A 127 6.63 6.61 13.11
C PHE A 127 6.06 8.01 13.36
N THR A 128 5.10 8.46 12.55
CA THR A 128 4.45 9.77 12.69
C THR A 128 3.32 9.78 13.70
N GLY A 129 2.95 8.64 14.28
CA GLY A 129 1.79 8.51 15.16
C GLY A 129 0.44 8.68 14.43
N ALA A 130 0.44 8.71 13.10
CA ALA A 130 -0.79 8.90 12.31
C ALA A 130 -1.75 7.70 12.40
N LEU A 131 -1.28 6.57 12.92
CA LEU A 131 -2.07 5.37 13.21
C LEU A 131 -2.48 5.27 14.68
N ASP A 132 -1.86 6.07 15.54
CA ASP A 132 -2.20 6.17 16.96
C ASP A 132 -3.46 7.05 17.08
N ALA A 133 -4.61 6.45 16.81
CA ALA A 133 -5.87 7.07 17.12
C ALA A 133 -5.97 7.19 18.65
N ASP A 134 -5.55 8.33 19.20
CA ASP A 134 -5.82 8.64 20.58
C ASP A 134 -7.35 8.78 20.75
N PRO A 135 -8.02 7.84 21.45
CA PRO A 135 -9.46 7.86 21.62
C PRO A 135 -9.97 9.15 22.25
N GLU A 136 -9.15 9.80 23.07
CA GLU A 136 -9.53 11.06 23.72
C GLU A 136 -9.47 12.24 22.74
N THR A 137 -8.48 12.27 21.86
CA THR A 137 -8.40 13.27 20.77
C THR A 137 -9.57 13.10 19.81
N PHE A 138 -9.88 11.86 19.40
CA PHE A 138 -11.05 11.57 18.55
C PHE A 138 -12.37 11.99 19.21
N LYS A 139 -12.57 11.68 20.51
CA LYS A 139 -13.74 12.12 21.26
C LYS A 139 -13.80 13.64 21.40
N ALA A 140 -12.66 14.32 21.54
CA ALA A 140 -12.59 15.77 21.60
C ALA A 140 -12.99 16.43 20.28
N GLU A 141 -12.46 15.92 19.15
CA GLU A 141 -12.84 16.37 17.81
C GLU A 141 -14.34 16.16 17.55
N LEU A 142 -14.86 14.99 17.92
CA LEU A 142 -16.28 14.65 17.76
C LEU A 142 -17.19 15.55 18.63
N LYS A 143 -16.77 15.92 19.83
CA LYS A 143 -17.47 16.89 20.67
C LYS A 143 -17.48 18.29 20.06
N GLU A 144 -16.39 18.70 19.44
CA GLU A 144 -16.32 19.97 18.74
C GLU A 144 -17.21 19.97 17.49
N GLU A 145 -17.26 18.89 16.74
CA GLU A 145 -18.17 18.71 15.59
C GLU A 145 -19.63 18.79 16.04
N ILE A 146 -20.02 18.07 17.13
CA ILE A 146 -21.34 18.14 17.73
C ILE A 146 -21.70 19.58 18.12
N ALA A 147 -20.77 20.32 18.72
CA ALA A 147 -21.02 21.73 19.07
C ALA A 147 -21.22 22.63 17.85
N ASN A 148 -20.47 22.38 16.77
CA ASN A 148 -20.64 23.09 15.50
C ASN A 148 -21.98 22.77 14.84
N ASP A 149 -22.40 21.52 14.88
CA ASP A 149 -23.67 21.07 14.35
C ASP A 149 -24.87 21.60 15.16
N GLN A 150 -24.76 21.67 16.48
CA GLN A 150 -25.76 22.31 17.33
C GLN A 150 -25.91 23.80 17.00
N ARG A 151 -24.80 24.52 16.74
CA ARG A 151 -24.86 25.95 16.30
C ARG A 151 -25.53 26.09 14.92
N ALA A 152 -25.23 25.16 13.99
CA ALA A 152 -25.86 25.15 12.68
C ALA A 152 -27.37 24.83 12.76
N LEU A 153 -27.75 23.88 13.63
CA LEU A 153 -29.13 23.53 13.90
C LEU A 153 -29.91 24.74 14.45
N ALA A 154 -29.35 25.46 15.44
CA ALA A 154 -29.96 26.63 16.02
C ALA A 154 -30.20 27.73 14.95
N LYS A 155 -29.28 27.91 14.00
CA LYS A 155 -29.46 28.86 12.86
C LYS A 155 -30.60 28.43 11.93
N LEU A 156 -30.72 27.12 11.64
CA LEU A 156 -31.81 26.59 10.81
C LEU A 156 -33.17 26.73 11.51
N GLU A 157 -33.24 26.47 12.82
CA GLU A 157 -34.45 26.61 13.62
C GLU A 157 -34.88 28.10 13.75
N ALA A 158 -33.90 29.02 13.85
CA ALA A 158 -34.17 30.46 13.83
C ALA A 158 -34.74 30.91 12.47
N LYS A 159 -34.14 30.44 11.36
CA LYS A 159 -34.63 30.71 9.99
C LYS A 159 -36.04 30.13 9.76
N ARG A 160 -36.35 28.97 10.32
CA ARG A 160 -37.69 28.37 10.26
C ARG A 160 -38.75 29.21 10.94
N LYS A 161 -38.40 29.87 12.06
CA LYS A 161 -39.31 30.72 12.85
C LYS A 161 -39.46 32.14 12.28
N ASP A 162 -38.60 32.53 11.33
CA ASP A 162 -38.65 33.85 10.74
C ASP A 162 -39.89 34.00 9.81
N PRO A 163 -40.81 34.96 10.10
CA PRO A 163 -41.99 35.21 9.27
C PRO A 163 -41.66 35.60 7.81
N ALA A 164 -40.44 36.06 7.56
CA ALA A 164 -39.99 36.46 6.23
C ALA A 164 -39.57 35.25 5.37
N THR A 165 -39.48 34.03 5.94
CA THR A 165 -39.07 32.83 5.20
C THR A 165 -40.19 32.36 4.27
N PRO A 166 -39.92 32.21 2.94
CA PRO A 166 -40.92 31.76 1.97
C PRO A 166 -41.42 30.34 2.31
N LYS A 167 -42.73 30.12 2.23
CA LYS A 167 -43.35 28.80 2.51
C LYS A 167 -42.76 27.67 1.68
N ALA A 168 -42.30 27.94 0.45
CA ALA A 168 -41.63 26.95 -0.40
C ALA A 168 -40.27 26.48 0.13
N GLU A 169 -39.59 27.26 0.97
CA GLU A 169 -38.30 26.87 1.57
C GLU A 169 -38.49 26.06 2.89
N LEU A 170 -39.64 26.14 3.53
CA LEU A 170 -39.87 25.57 4.85
C LEU A 170 -39.67 24.03 4.83
N ALA A 171 -40.19 23.32 3.82
CA ALA A 171 -40.01 21.89 3.67
C ALA A 171 -38.51 21.47 3.54
N GLY A 172 -37.72 22.29 2.83
CA GLY A 172 -36.27 22.08 2.69
C GLY A 172 -35.52 22.33 4.00
N ILE A 173 -35.96 23.36 4.77
CA ILE A 173 -35.38 23.65 6.09
C ILE A 173 -35.72 22.53 7.09
N ASP A 174 -36.99 22.06 7.11
CA ASP A 174 -37.42 20.98 7.98
C ASP A 174 -36.62 19.69 7.74
N ARG A 175 -36.40 19.33 6.46
CA ARG A 175 -35.56 18.19 6.10
C ARG A 175 -34.10 18.36 6.58
N LYS A 176 -33.51 19.56 6.43
CA LYS A 176 -32.15 19.85 6.93
C LYS A 176 -32.07 19.77 8.45
N ILE A 177 -33.11 20.23 9.18
CA ILE A 177 -33.20 20.14 10.62
C ILE A 177 -33.28 18.68 11.05
N ALA A 178 -34.10 17.86 10.38
CA ALA A 178 -34.23 16.42 10.69
C ALA A 178 -32.90 15.70 10.52
N ASN A 179 -32.25 15.85 9.37
CA ASN A 179 -30.95 15.23 9.09
C ASN A 179 -29.89 15.67 10.13
N ARG A 180 -29.81 16.97 10.44
CA ARG A 180 -28.81 17.48 11.40
C ARG A 180 -29.04 16.98 12.83
N LYS A 181 -30.30 16.79 13.24
CA LYS A 181 -30.64 16.18 14.54
C LYS A 181 -30.23 14.72 14.59
N GLU A 182 -30.37 13.99 13.49
CA GLU A 182 -29.92 12.60 13.37
C GLU A 182 -28.38 12.51 13.42
N ASP A 183 -27.66 13.33 12.65
CA ASP A 183 -26.20 13.43 12.67
C ASP A 183 -25.67 13.68 14.11
N ILE A 184 -26.26 14.66 14.83
CA ILE A 184 -25.90 14.98 16.22
C ILE A 184 -26.16 13.77 17.15
N ALA A 185 -27.30 13.12 16.99
CA ALA A 185 -27.65 11.96 17.85
C ALA A 185 -26.68 10.78 17.63
N ASP A 186 -26.29 10.52 16.39
CA ASP A 186 -25.35 9.45 16.07
C ASP A 186 -23.93 9.77 16.56
N SER A 187 -23.47 11.00 16.37
CA SER A 187 -22.18 11.45 16.93
C SER A 187 -22.15 11.38 18.46
N GLN A 188 -23.24 11.76 19.13
CA GLN A 188 -23.36 11.64 20.58
C GLN A 188 -23.29 10.19 21.06
N ARG A 189 -23.92 9.26 20.34
CA ARG A 189 -23.85 7.82 20.65
C ARG A 189 -22.42 7.29 20.58
N ILE A 190 -21.67 7.70 19.53
CA ILE A 190 -20.25 7.33 19.39
C ILE A 190 -19.44 7.83 20.57
N VAL A 191 -19.63 9.09 20.99
CA VAL A 191 -18.90 9.67 22.15
C VAL A 191 -19.15 8.90 23.45
N ILE A 192 -20.38 8.41 23.67
CA ILE A 192 -20.73 7.66 24.89
C ILE A 192 -20.53 6.16 24.75
N GLY A 193 -19.95 5.69 23.63
CA GLY A 193 -19.69 4.27 23.40
C GLY A 193 -20.95 3.42 23.18
N GLN A 194 -22.04 4.03 22.72
CA GLN A 194 -23.26 3.30 22.38
C GLN A 194 -23.22 2.88 20.89
N PRO A 195 -23.70 1.67 20.56
CA PRO A 195 -23.72 1.22 19.17
C PRO A 195 -24.61 2.13 18.31
N LEU A 196 -24.14 2.42 17.10
CA LEU A 196 -24.96 3.07 16.07
C LEU A 196 -26.13 2.15 15.76
N VAL A 197 -27.33 2.56 16.15
CA VAL A 197 -28.55 1.84 15.79
C VAL A 197 -28.89 2.24 14.37
N VAL A 198 -28.68 1.33 13.41
CA VAL A 198 -29.22 1.48 12.06
C VAL A 198 -30.74 1.46 12.19
N LYS A 199 -31.33 2.63 12.15
CA LYS A 199 -32.77 2.87 12.22
C LYS A 199 -33.38 2.78 10.83
N ASP A 200 -33.35 1.60 10.22
CA ASP A 200 -34.38 1.25 9.25
C ASP A 200 -35.25 0.16 9.90
N GLY A 201 -36.44 0.57 10.27
CA GLY A 201 -37.35 -0.27 11.01
C GLY A 201 -37.69 -1.51 10.23
N ASN A 202 -37.28 -2.64 10.72
CA ASN A 202 -37.60 -4.05 10.44
C ASN A 202 -36.48 -4.96 9.97
N GLU A 203 -35.23 -4.53 9.86
CA GLU A 203 -34.14 -5.50 9.66
C GLU A 203 -33.55 -5.85 11.03
N GLU A 204 -33.90 -7.02 11.56
CA GLU A 204 -33.19 -7.66 12.66
C GLU A 204 -31.72 -7.80 12.24
N VAL A 205 -30.81 -7.19 13.02
CA VAL A 205 -29.37 -7.31 12.78
C VAL A 205 -29.05 -8.81 12.69
N PRO A 206 -28.45 -9.30 11.60
CA PRO A 206 -28.17 -10.72 11.46
C PRO A 206 -27.42 -11.24 12.68
N PRO A 207 -27.75 -12.43 13.23
CA PRO A 207 -27.15 -12.95 14.46
C PRO A 207 -25.62 -13.03 14.46
N TRP A 208 -25.00 -13.06 13.28
CA TRP A 208 -23.54 -13.05 13.13
C TRP A 208 -22.92 -11.65 13.25
N VAL A 209 -23.70 -10.57 13.10
CA VAL A 209 -23.23 -9.17 13.22
C VAL A 209 -23.28 -8.68 14.67
N GLU A 210 -24.20 -9.19 15.48
CA GLU A 210 -24.38 -8.77 16.86
C GLU A 210 -23.13 -8.92 17.74
N PRO A 211 -22.40 -10.07 17.75
CA PRO A 211 -21.14 -10.19 18.48
C PRO A 211 -20.05 -9.26 17.94
N LEU A 212 -20.08 -8.91 16.65
CA LEU A 212 -19.13 -8.01 16.03
C LEU A 212 -19.32 -6.57 16.53
N ILE A 213 -20.58 -6.11 16.60
CA ILE A 213 -20.91 -4.79 17.14
C ILE A 213 -20.55 -4.73 18.63
N LYS A 214 -20.84 -5.79 19.39
CA LYS A 214 -20.52 -5.86 20.82
C LYS A 214 -19.01 -5.75 21.07
N ASN A 215 -18.20 -6.52 20.37
CA ASN A 215 -16.73 -6.46 20.49
C ASN A 215 -16.17 -5.08 20.08
N ALA A 216 -16.75 -4.45 19.05
CA ALA A 216 -16.34 -3.12 18.60
C ALA A 216 -16.62 -2.02 19.64
N THR A 217 -17.71 -2.17 20.42
CA THR A 217 -18.09 -1.21 21.45
C THR A 217 -17.39 -1.42 22.79
N GLU A 218 -17.09 -2.68 23.16
CA GLU A 218 -16.46 -3.00 24.43
C GLU A 218 -14.95 -2.69 24.46
N ASN A 219 -14.25 -2.87 23.32
CA ASN A 219 -12.79 -2.67 23.24
C ASN A 219 -12.37 -2.00 21.90
N PRO A 220 -12.69 -0.71 21.68
CA PRO A 220 -12.41 -0.03 20.42
C PRO A 220 -10.90 0.07 20.10
N GLU A 221 -10.05 0.21 21.12
CA GLU A 221 -8.59 0.25 20.94
C GLU A 221 -8.04 -1.09 20.44
N MET A 222 -8.46 -2.19 21.06
CA MET A 222 -8.07 -3.53 20.63
C MET A 222 -8.54 -3.82 19.21
N LEU A 223 -9.75 -3.39 18.85
CA LEU A 223 -10.28 -3.55 17.51
C LEU A 223 -9.47 -2.74 16.49
N SER A 224 -9.13 -1.48 16.80
CA SER A 224 -8.33 -0.65 15.89
C SER A 224 -6.97 -1.28 15.60
N LEU A 225 -6.28 -1.79 16.62
CA LEU A 225 -5.02 -2.50 16.48
C LEU A 225 -5.14 -3.77 15.62
N LYS A 226 -6.16 -4.58 15.86
CA LYS A 226 -6.42 -5.81 15.08
C LYS A 226 -6.77 -5.50 13.62
N VAL A 227 -7.57 -4.48 13.36
CA VAL A 227 -7.91 -4.04 12.00
C VAL A 227 -6.67 -3.50 11.29
N GLN A 228 -5.83 -2.73 11.96
CA GLN A 228 -4.56 -2.24 11.43
C GLN A 228 -3.60 -3.39 11.09
N GLU A 229 -3.48 -4.39 11.99
CA GLU A 229 -2.69 -5.59 11.75
C GLU A 229 -3.24 -6.36 10.54
N ALA A 230 -4.56 -6.58 10.48
CA ALA A 230 -5.21 -7.22 9.35
C ALA A 230 -5.00 -6.45 8.05
N ALA A 231 -5.16 -5.12 8.06
CA ALA A 231 -4.96 -4.27 6.89
C ALA A 231 -3.51 -4.33 6.38
N SER A 232 -2.52 -4.31 7.27
CA SER A 232 -1.10 -4.42 6.88
C SER A 232 -0.78 -5.78 6.31
N LYS A 233 -1.20 -6.86 6.98
CA LYS A 233 -0.92 -8.25 6.60
C LYS A 233 -1.59 -8.66 5.29
N TYR A 234 -2.81 -8.20 5.05
CA TYR A 234 -3.62 -8.56 3.88
C TYR A 234 -3.69 -7.48 2.81
N SER A 235 -2.87 -6.41 2.92
CA SER A 235 -2.82 -5.32 1.92
C SER A 235 -2.64 -5.80 0.48
N TRP A 236 -1.91 -6.91 0.27
CA TRP A 236 -1.71 -7.51 -1.06
C TRP A 236 -3.02 -7.96 -1.74
N LEU A 237 -4.10 -8.19 -0.97
CA LEU A 237 -5.43 -8.50 -1.50
C LEU A 237 -6.03 -7.35 -2.31
N LEU A 238 -5.59 -6.11 -2.10
CA LEU A 238 -6.02 -4.97 -2.92
C LEU A 238 -5.73 -5.18 -4.40
N ILE A 239 -4.65 -5.89 -4.75
CA ILE A 239 -4.30 -6.16 -6.15
C ILE A 239 -5.37 -7.04 -6.80
N PRO A 240 -5.59 -8.31 -6.37
CA PRO A 240 -6.60 -9.17 -7.01
C PRO A 240 -8.02 -8.62 -6.87
N LEU A 241 -8.31 -7.87 -5.82
CA LEU A 241 -9.62 -7.24 -5.62
C LEU A 241 -9.89 -6.12 -6.64
N SER A 242 -8.85 -5.33 -7.00
CA SER A 242 -8.99 -4.19 -7.91
C SER A 242 -8.93 -4.58 -9.39
N VAL A 243 -8.27 -5.70 -9.74
CA VAL A 243 -8.09 -6.12 -11.14
C VAL A 243 -9.41 -6.34 -11.89
N PRO A 244 -10.44 -7.01 -11.32
CA PRO A 244 -11.73 -7.18 -11.98
C PRO A 244 -12.41 -5.87 -12.34
N PHE A 245 -12.31 -4.85 -11.51
CA PHE A 245 -12.88 -3.54 -11.78
C PHE A 245 -12.20 -2.84 -12.96
N VAL A 246 -10.87 -2.95 -13.07
CA VAL A 246 -10.16 -2.41 -14.25
C VAL A 246 -10.51 -3.22 -15.50
N TRP A 247 -10.60 -4.54 -15.40
CA TRP A 247 -11.03 -5.39 -16.52
C TRP A 247 -12.44 -5.02 -16.99
N LEU A 248 -13.35 -4.70 -16.07
CA LEU A 248 -14.72 -4.27 -16.41
C LEU A 248 -14.79 -2.95 -17.20
N LEU A 249 -13.75 -2.12 -17.17
CA LEU A 249 -13.66 -0.94 -18.04
C LEU A 249 -13.38 -1.28 -19.51
N PHE A 250 -12.97 -2.53 -19.78
CA PHE A 250 -12.59 -3.00 -21.12
C PHE A 250 -13.25 -4.34 -21.52
N PRO A 251 -14.56 -4.54 -21.30
CA PRO A 251 -15.20 -5.86 -21.37
C PRO A 251 -15.14 -6.50 -22.76
N PHE A 252 -15.02 -5.69 -23.82
CA PHE A 252 -15.00 -6.19 -25.20
C PHE A 252 -13.62 -6.07 -25.85
N SER A 253 -12.58 -5.64 -25.11
CA SER A 253 -11.26 -5.46 -25.68
C SER A 253 -10.46 -6.76 -25.59
N ARG A 254 -10.18 -7.37 -26.74
CA ARG A 254 -9.24 -8.50 -26.83
C ARG A 254 -7.77 -8.06 -26.88
N ARG A 255 -7.52 -6.76 -26.97
CA ARG A 255 -6.16 -6.17 -27.06
C ARG A 255 -5.40 -6.29 -25.75
N TYR A 256 -6.09 -6.14 -24.62
CA TYR A 256 -5.48 -6.10 -23.30
C TYR A 256 -5.75 -7.39 -22.53
N ARG A 257 -4.67 -7.97 -21.96
CA ARG A 257 -4.74 -9.21 -21.19
C ARG A 257 -4.90 -8.90 -19.69
N LEU A 258 -5.33 -9.88 -18.91
CA LEU A 258 -5.44 -9.75 -17.46
C LEU A 258 -4.12 -9.32 -16.81
N TYR A 259 -2.99 -9.79 -17.35
CA TYR A 259 -1.65 -9.36 -16.94
C TYR A 259 -1.46 -7.83 -17.05
N ASP A 260 -1.93 -7.20 -18.12
CA ASP A 260 -1.79 -5.76 -18.35
C ASP A 260 -2.57 -4.97 -17.29
N HIS A 261 -3.77 -5.44 -16.96
CA HIS A 261 -4.59 -4.86 -15.89
C HIS A 261 -3.94 -5.03 -14.52
N THR A 262 -3.31 -6.19 -14.25
CA THR A 262 -2.58 -6.43 -12.99
C THR A 262 -1.39 -5.50 -12.85
N VAL A 263 -0.57 -5.33 -13.89
CA VAL A 263 0.55 -4.38 -13.88
C VAL A 263 0.07 -2.94 -13.67
N PHE A 264 -1.00 -2.54 -14.36
CA PHE A 264 -1.61 -1.22 -14.21
C PHE A 264 -2.09 -0.97 -12.77
N VAL A 265 -2.87 -1.90 -12.20
CA VAL A 265 -3.40 -1.81 -10.83
C VAL A 265 -2.25 -1.71 -9.83
N THR A 266 -1.25 -2.58 -9.95
CA THR A 266 -0.16 -2.65 -8.98
C THR A 266 0.67 -1.36 -8.96
N TYR A 267 0.99 -0.78 -10.12
CA TYR A 267 1.65 0.52 -10.18
C TYR A 267 0.76 1.67 -9.69
N SER A 268 -0.55 1.63 -9.99
CA SER A 268 -1.50 2.62 -9.47
C SER A 268 -1.56 2.60 -7.95
N LEU A 269 -1.69 1.42 -7.35
CA LEU A 269 -1.70 1.25 -5.90
C LEU A 269 -0.37 1.69 -5.28
N SER A 270 0.78 1.34 -5.89
CA SER A 270 2.09 1.80 -5.41
C SER A 270 2.17 3.33 -5.36
N PHE A 271 1.65 4.02 -6.39
CA PHE A 271 1.62 5.48 -6.39
C PHE A 271 0.71 6.03 -5.29
N MET A 272 -0.47 5.42 -5.05
CA MET A 272 -1.37 5.84 -3.98
C MET A 272 -0.71 5.67 -2.59
N MET A 273 0.01 4.56 -2.35
CA MET A 273 0.77 4.38 -1.10
C MET A 273 1.86 5.44 -0.92
N MET A 274 2.59 5.79 -2.00
CA MET A 274 3.57 6.87 -1.96
C MET A 274 2.92 8.24 -1.66
N LEU A 275 1.73 8.47 -2.17
CA LEU A 275 0.98 9.70 -1.89
C LEU A 275 0.55 9.77 -0.43
N VAL A 276 0.12 8.66 0.15
CA VAL A 276 -0.19 8.55 1.59
C VAL A 276 1.05 8.80 2.44
N ILE A 277 2.21 8.23 2.05
CA ILE A 277 3.49 8.52 2.71
C ILE A 277 3.79 10.03 2.68
N ALA A 278 3.68 10.66 1.52
CA ALA A 278 3.93 12.08 1.37
C ALA A 278 2.96 12.92 2.22
N ALA A 279 1.67 12.56 2.24
CA ALA A 279 0.66 13.23 3.07
C ALA A 279 0.98 13.08 4.56
N GLY A 280 1.31 11.88 5.03
CA GLY A 280 1.70 11.61 6.42
C GLY A 280 2.90 12.43 6.87
N LEU A 281 3.95 12.51 6.03
CA LEU A 281 5.14 13.31 6.32
C LEU A 281 4.83 14.82 6.34
N LEU A 282 3.97 15.30 5.45
CA LEU A 282 3.55 16.72 5.46
C LEU A 282 2.73 17.06 6.70
N VAL A 283 1.82 16.18 7.11
CA VAL A 283 1.03 16.37 8.35
C VAL A 283 1.96 16.37 9.56
N ALA A 284 2.89 15.42 9.66
CA ALA A 284 3.87 15.37 10.74
C ALA A 284 4.79 16.59 10.78
N GLY A 285 5.07 17.20 9.61
CA GLY A 285 5.81 18.46 9.50
C GLY A 285 4.97 19.71 9.77
N GLY A 286 3.69 19.59 10.12
CA GLY A 286 2.78 20.72 10.38
C GLY A 286 2.20 21.38 9.11
N TRP A 287 2.41 20.79 7.93
CA TRP A 287 1.98 21.34 6.64
C TRP A 287 0.63 20.76 6.19
N THR A 288 -0.35 20.79 7.07
CA THR A 288 -1.68 20.17 6.88
C THR A 288 -2.42 20.71 5.65
N ALA A 289 -2.35 22.03 5.41
CA ALA A 289 -2.95 22.63 4.22
C ALA A 289 -2.36 22.06 2.91
N LEU A 290 -1.04 21.83 2.86
CA LEU A 290 -0.39 21.23 1.70
C LEU A 290 -0.76 19.74 1.55
N ALA A 291 -0.87 19.02 2.65
CA ALA A 291 -1.35 17.64 2.65
C ALA A 291 -2.76 17.52 2.08
N SER A 292 -3.65 18.46 2.40
CA SER A 292 -5.02 18.48 1.87
C SER A 292 -5.09 18.62 0.35
N PHE A 293 -4.14 19.36 -0.27
CA PHE A 293 -4.07 19.45 -1.73
C PHE A 293 -3.71 18.12 -2.41
N LEU A 294 -3.02 17.23 -1.71
CA LEU A 294 -2.69 15.90 -2.26
C LEU A 294 -3.94 15.05 -2.54
N PHE A 295 -5.06 15.35 -1.90
CA PHE A 295 -6.35 14.70 -2.16
C PHE A 295 -6.83 14.85 -3.62
N PHE A 296 -6.43 15.92 -4.31
CA PHE A 296 -6.79 16.15 -5.71
C PHE A 296 -5.86 15.45 -6.71
N VAL A 297 -4.72 14.92 -6.26
CA VAL A 297 -3.73 14.25 -7.13
C VAL A 297 -4.25 12.92 -7.69
N PRO A 298 -4.91 12.03 -6.90
CA PRO A 298 -5.36 10.72 -7.37
C PRO A 298 -6.18 10.75 -8.66
N PRO A 299 -7.29 11.50 -8.77
CA PRO A 299 -8.10 11.50 -10.00
C PRO A 299 -7.31 11.94 -11.24
N PHE A 300 -6.45 12.95 -11.09
CA PHE A 300 -5.60 13.45 -12.17
C PHE A 300 -4.55 12.42 -12.60
N HIS A 301 -3.88 11.80 -11.63
CA HIS A 301 -2.90 10.75 -11.90
C HIS A 301 -3.55 9.53 -12.55
N MET A 302 -4.71 9.07 -12.05
CA MET A 302 -5.48 7.95 -12.61
C MET A 302 -5.87 8.22 -14.07
N TYR A 303 -6.31 9.45 -14.38
CA TYR A 303 -6.61 9.86 -15.75
C TYR A 303 -5.38 9.76 -16.67
N ARG A 304 -4.24 10.31 -16.24
CA ARG A 304 -2.99 10.24 -17.03
C ARG A 304 -2.50 8.81 -17.19
N HIS A 305 -2.58 8.02 -16.12
CA HIS A 305 -2.16 6.63 -16.11
C HIS A 305 -3.02 5.81 -17.07
N LEU A 306 -4.35 5.87 -16.91
CA LEU A 306 -5.29 5.11 -17.75
C LEU A 306 -5.18 5.51 -19.22
N LYS A 307 -5.16 6.83 -19.51
CA LYS A 307 -5.02 7.34 -20.88
C LYS A 307 -3.74 6.85 -21.54
N GLY A 308 -2.61 6.88 -20.85
CA GLY A 308 -1.32 6.51 -21.40
C GLY A 308 -1.07 5.02 -21.48
N ALA A 309 -1.53 4.22 -20.49
CA ALA A 309 -1.37 2.78 -20.47
C ALA A 309 -2.20 2.08 -21.58
N TYR A 310 -3.42 2.56 -21.77
CA TYR A 310 -4.38 1.97 -22.73
C TYR A 310 -4.56 2.78 -24.00
N GLU A 311 -3.72 3.79 -24.25
CA GLU A 311 -3.72 4.62 -25.46
C GLU A 311 -5.11 5.21 -25.80
N LEU A 312 -5.82 5.69 -24.78
CA LEU A 312 -7.20 6.16 -24.92
C LEU A 312 -7.28 7.60 -25.45
N GLY A 313 -8.33 7.88 -26.21
CA GLY A 313 -8.74 9.25 -26.53
C GLY A 313 -9.18 10.02 -25.26
N ARG A 314 -9.15 11.37 -25.30
CA ARG A 314 -9.39 12.23 -24.14
C ARG A 314 -10.73 11.96 -23.46
N ILE A 315 -11.84 11.89 -24.24
CA ILE A 315 -13.20 11.70 -23.73
C ILE A 315 -13.35 10.28 -23.15
N SER A 316 -12.90 9.27 -23.88
CA SER A 316 -12.94 7.88 -23.42
C SER A 316 -12.14 7.67 -22.12
N ALA A 317 -10.97 8.31 -22.02
CA ALA A 317 -10.17 8.29 -20.80
C ALA A 317 -10.90 8.97 -19.63
N LEU A 318 -11.55 10.11 -19.85
CA LEU A 318 -12.28 10.82 -18.81
C LEU A 318 -13.44 9.98 -18.24
N ILE A 319 -14.29 9.44 -19.10
CA ILE A 319 -15.43 8.59 -18.68
C ILE A 319 -14.93 7.38 -17.89
N ARG A 320 -13.92 6.66 -18.40
CA ARG A 320 -13.37 5.49 -17.70
C ARG A 320 -12.66 5.84 -16.41
N THR A 321 -12.04 7.02 -16.33
CA THR A 321 -11.42 7.48 -15.07
C THR A 321 -12.47 7.77 -14.01
N THR A 322 -13.60 8.38 -14.35
CA THR A 322 -14.70 8.60 -13.41
C THR A 322 -15.21 7.26 -12.86
N LEU A 323 -15.42 6.27 -13.72
CA LEU A 323 -15.79 4.92 -13.30
C LEU A 323 -14.68 4.26 -12.46
N LEU A 324 -13.41 4.41 -12.84
CA LEU A 324 -12.28 3.86 -12.12
C LEU A 324 -12.16 4.43 -10.70
N VAL A 325 -12.40 5.73 -10.53
CA VAL A 325 -12.43 6.37 -9.19
C VAL A 325 -13.53 5.76 -8.35
N SER A 326 -14.75 5.60 -8.88
CA SER A 326 -15.85 4.95 -8.16
C SER A 326 -15.53 3.50 -7.80
N PHE A 327 -14.91 2.75 -8.71
CA PHE A 327 -14.46 1.38 -8.46
C PHE A 327 -13.32 1.30 -7.45
N ALA A 328 -12.42 2.29 -7.41
CA ALA A 328 -11.37 2.35 -6.40
C ALA A 328 -11.95 2.54 -5.00
N PHE A 329 -12.97 3.38 -4.83
CA PHE A 329 -13.69 3.49 -3.56
C PHE A 329 -14.43 2.20 -3.20
N ALA A 330 -15.05 1.53 -4.16
CA ALA A 330 -15.71 0.24 -3.92
C ALA A 330 -14.69 -0.83 -3.47
N ALA A 331 -13.54 -0.94 -4.17
CA ALA A 331 -12.49 -1.88 -3.81
C ALA A 331 -11.88 -1.57 -2.43
N ALA A 332 -11.66 -0.29 -2.11
CA ALA A 332 -11.19 0.14 -0.81
C ALA A 332 -12.21 -0.19 0.29
N GLY A 333 -13.50 0.09 0.07
CA GLY A 333 -14.58 -0.25 1.00
C GLY A 333 -14.68 -1.75 1.25
N MET A 334 -14.60 -2.58 0.21
CA MET A 334 -14.58 -4.04 0.33
C MET A 334 -13.35 -4.53 1.10
N PHE A 335 -12.18 -3.92 0.87
CA PHE A 335 -10.96 -4.26 1.59
C PHE A 335 -11.07 -3.88 3.08
N ILE A 336 -11.56 -2.68 3.39
CA ILE A 336 -11.78 -2.24 4.76
C ILE A 336 -12.77 -3.17 5.46
N ALA A 337 -13.89 -3.51 4.82
CA ALA A 337 -14.86 -4.46 5.37
C ALA A 337 -14.25 -5.84 5.65
N ALA A 338 -13.40 -6.33 4.73
CA ALA A 338 -12.67 -7.58 4.93
C ALA A 338 -11.65 -7.48 6.10
N ALA A 339 -10.91 -6.37 6.20
CA ALA A 339 -9.97 -6.14 7.28
C ALA A 339 -10.68 -6.06 8.65
N PHE A 340 -11.84 -5.41 8.70
CA PHE A 340 -12.70 -5.41 9.88
C PHE A 340 -13.18 -6.82 10.24
N ALA A 341 -13.71 -7.56 9.29
CA ALA A 341 -14.17 -8.93 9.52
C ALA A 341 -13.07 -9.84 10.06
N ILE A 342 -11.86 -9.72 9.51
CA ILE A 342 -10.68 -10.49 9.98
C ILE A 342 -10.21 -10.00 11.37
N GLY A 343 -10.20 -8.68 11.59
CA GLY A 343 -9.79 -8.10 12.88
C GLY A 343 -10.74 -8.43 14.05
N MET A 344 -11.99 -8.76 13.74
CA MET A 344 -12.99 -9.17 14.72
C MET A 344 -12.95 -10.67 15.03
N MET A 345 -12.29 -11.49 14.22
CA MET A 345 -12.03 -12.90 14.48
C MET A 345 -10.82 -13.08 15.39
#